data_4f555fa034ec9779c29b85d651797b41
#
_entry.id   4f555fa034ec9779c29b85d651797b41
#
_cell.length_a   1.000
_cell.length_b   1.000
_cell.length_c   1.000
_cell.angle_alpha   90.00
_cell.angle_beta   90.00
_cell.angle_gamma   90.00
#
_symmetry.space_group_name_H-M   'P 1'
#
loop_
_entity.id
_entity.type
_entity.pdbx_description
1 polymer ?
#
loop_
_entity_poly.entity_id
_entity_poly.type
_entity_poly.pdbx_seq_one_letter_code
_entity_poly.pdbx_strand_id
1 'polypeptide(L)'
;MVASKSPDPYSAKHPFPNFFSFWRKAKKPNEDSPPWTRLYRMFTLKELRLATDNFGLKIGQDGHYSVYKGFINGGFNETVAIKMYDNNSLISHRHFLSEMELPWKRDHPNVLSLIGYCIQGSHRYTVFEYMPHGTVHGQLHSKNDPKTLLSWKKRLEICIGAARGIQFLHSGNPLIIHRAIKPSNILLDNNWFAKISDFNLSKMVPTRLSDSDSHVSTVICGTLGYIDPEYIVSGLLTLKSDVYSFGVVLFEVLSARKPMERSILEEQGINVMQWWRQCVEDDRVGEIMDPRMKVEVAPDCLKAYADIAYKCSNERGSERPSMADVVKRLELILLFQECFEADLPFSPSWLASIAPSPKKNEPLSGVEFQDSDISVSDYDSEELLRD
;
A
#
# COMPACT_ATOMS: atom_id res chain seq x y z
N MET A 1 -18.27 20.96 -41.06
CA MET A 1 -18.08 19.67 -40.35
C MET A 1 -17.42 19.99 -39.04
N VAL A 2 -18.20 19.98 -37.94
CA VAL A 2 -17.74 20.30 -36.60
C VAL A 2 -17.42 18.96 -35.94
N ALA A 3 -16.15 18.73 -35.59
CA ALA A 3 -15.72 17.53 -34.87
C ALA A 3 -16.21 17.60 -33.42
N SER A 4 -17.09 16.70 -33.05
CA SER A 4 -17.54 16.49 -31.66
C SER A 4 -16.40 15.88 -30.86
N LYS A 5 -15.89 16.61 -29.85
CA LYS A 5 -15.01 16.08 -28.84
C LYS A 5 -15.80 15.10 -27.95
N SER A 6 -15.33 13.87 -27.86
CA SER A 6 -15.81 12.90 -26.86
C SER A 6 -15.56 13.43 -25.44
N PRO A 7 -16.49 13.25 -24.49
CA PRO A 7 -16.30 13.70 -23.12
C PRO A 7 -15.23 12.86 -22.42
N ASP A 8 -14.35 13.57 -21.71
CA ASP A 8 -13.33 13.03 -20.83
C ASP A 8 -14.00 12.24 -19.69
N PRO A 9 -13.74 10.92 -19.51
CA PRO A 9 -14.36 10.11 -18.46
C PRO A 9 -13.99 10.53 -17.03
N TYR A 10 -13.03 11.44 -16.85
CA TYR A 10 -12.60 11.96 -15.54
C TYR A 10 -13.30 13.28 -15.14
N SER A 11 -14.25 13.80 -15.91
CA SER A 11 -14.97 15.03 -15.59
C SER A 11 -16.21 14.84 -14.71
N ALA A 12 -16.45 13.66 -14.17
CA ALA A 12 -17.49 13.46 -13.17
C ALA A 12 -17.15 14.25 -11.91
N LYS A 13 -17.74 15.42 -11.78
CA LYS A 13 -17.78 16.20 -10.53
C LYS A 13 -18.38 15.31 -9.44
N HIS A 14 -17.51 14.69 -8.64
CA HIS A 14 -17.95 14.06 -7.41
C HIS A 14 -18.64 15.12 -6.55
N PRO A 15 -19.83 14.85 -6.02
CA PRO A 15 -20.53 15.74 -5.11
C PRO A 15 -19.92 15.62 -3.70
N PHE A 16 -18.64 15.92 -3.55
CA PHE A 16 -18.07 16.21 -2.24
C PHE A 16 -18.32 17.69 -1.98
N PRO A 17 -19.19 18.04 -1.02
CA PRO A 17 -19.31 19.43 -0.61
C PRO A 17 -17.93 19.88 -0.12
N ASN A 18 -17.55 21.13 -0.48
CA ASN A 18 -16.30 21.78 -0.12
C ASN A 18 -15.98 21.58 1.38
N PHE A 19 -15.26 20.51 1.70
CA PHE A 19 -14.86 20.10 3.05
C PHE A 19 -14.03 21.20 3.75
N PHE A 20 -13.36 22.04 2.98
CA PHE A 20 -12.46 23.09 3.45
C PHE A 20 -13.15 24.36 3.96
N SER A 21 -14.42 24.61 3.69
CA SER A 21 -15.04 25.88 4.09
C SER A 21 -15.51 25.93 5.54
N PHE A 22 -15.74 24.78 6.17
CA PHE A 22 -16.27 24.69 7.55
C PHE A 22 -15.19 24.82 8.65
N TRP A 23 -13.90 24.63 8.31
CA TRP A 23 -12.81 24.43 9.28
C TRP A 23 -12.03 25.71 9.64
N ARG A 24 -12.53 26.88 9.35
CA ARG A 24 -11.80 28.17 9.45
C ARG A 24 -11.75 28.84 10.84
N LYS A 25 -11.98 28.18 11.96
CA LYS A 25 -11.91 28.80 13.29
C LYS A 25 -10.75 28.33 14.20
N ALA A 26 -9.61 27.89 13.63
CA ALA A 26 -8.39 27.69 14.42
C ALA A 26 -7.55 29.00 14.43
N LYS A 27 -6.84 29.26 15.55
CA LYS A 27 -5.89 30.38 15.65
C LYS A 27 -4.93 30.37 14.45
N LYS A 28 -4.73 31.52 13.82
CA LYS A 28 -3.78 31.65 12.70
C LYS A 28 -2.39 31.20 13.14
N PRO A 29 -1.75 30.25 12.43
CA PRO A 29 -0.36 29.88 12.68
C PRO A 29 0.55 31.09 12.43
N ASN A 30 1.64 31.23 13.21
CA ASN A 30 2.69 32.23 12.98
C ASN A 30 3.39 31.98 11.66
N GLU A 31 4.06 33.00 11.10
CA GLU A 31 4.82 32.88 9.83
C GLU A 31 5.93 31.83 9.90
N ASP A 32 6.52 31.62 11.07
CA ASP A 32 7.57 30.61 11.34
C ASP A 32 7.02 29.19 11.58
N SER A 33 5.70 28.99 11.54
CA SER A 33 5.10 27.67 11.73
C SER A 33 5.31 26.77 10.51
N PRO A 34 5.56 25.46 10.70
CA PRO A 34 5.69 24.53 9.59
C PRO A 34 4.50 24.64 8.60
N PRO A 35 4.71 24.51 7.27
CA PRO A 35 3.68 24.73 6.26
C PRO A 35 2.40 23.90 6.47
N TRP A 36 2.54 22.67 7.01
CA TRP A 36 1.41 21.77 7.25
C TRP A 36 0.46 22.25 8.35
N THR A 37 0.93 23.10 9.28
CA THR A 37 0.06 23.67 10.35
C THR A 37 -1.06 24.55 9.81
N ARG A 38 -0.92 25.04 8.58
CA ARG A 38 -1.91 25.87 7.89
C ARG A 38 -2.88 25.05 7.04
N LEU A 39 -2.58 23.77 6.81
CA LEU A 39 -3.31 22.90 5.89
C LEU A 39 -4.32 22.02 6.61
N TYR A 40 -4.00 21.57 7.84
CA TYR A 40 -4.79 20.60 8.58
C TYR A 40 -5.43 21.21 9.82
N ARG A 41 -6.55 20.63 10.24
CA ARG A 41 -7.19 21.01 11.49
C ARG A 41 -6.30 20.64 12.67
N MET A 42 -6.03 21.61 13.54
CA MET A 42 -5.44 21.35 14.84
C MET A 42 -6.54 21.01 15.85
N PHE A 43 -6.49 19.82 16.41
CA PHE A 43 -7.35 19.35 17.47
C PHE A 43 -6.70 19.62 18.84
N THR A 44 -7.53 19.82 19.86
CA THR A 44 -7.09 19.78 21.25
C THR A 44 -7.13 18.35 21.77
N LEU A 45 -6.31 18.01 22.77
CA LEU A 45 -6.35 16.70 23.43
C LEU A 45 -7.72 16.43 24.08
N LYS A 46 -8.40 17.48 24.55
CA LYS A 46 -9.75 17.37 25.10
C LYS A 46 -10.75 16.91 24.05
N GLU A 47 -10.69 17.46 22.83
CA GLU A 47 -11.52 17.01 21.70
C GLU A 47 -11.24 15.55 21.35
N LEU A 48 -9.95 15.15 21.27
CA LEU A 48 -9.60 13.77 20.95
C LEU A 48 -10.03 12.77 22.02
N ARG A 49 -9.91 13.12 23.30
CA ARG A 49 -10.42 12.30 24.41
C ARG A 49 -11.93 12.14 24.34
N LEU A 50 -12.65 13.22 24.07
CA LEU A 50 -14.11 13.17 23.92
C LEU A 50 -14.51 12.32 22.71
N ALA A 51 -13.82 12.49 21.58
CA ALA A 51 -14.09 11.75 20.35
C ALA A 51 -13.88 10.24 20.50
N THR A 52 -12.95 9.79 21.37
CA THR A 52 -12.56 8.39 21.53
C THR A 52 -13.09 7.73 22.80
N ASP A 53 -13.97 8.41 23.54
CA ASP A 53 -14.34 7.99 24.89
C ASP A 53 -13.09 7.68 25.75
N ASN A 54 -12.20 8.69 25.84
CA ASN A 54 -10.91 8.61 26.53
C ASN A 54 -10.00 7.48 26.03
N PHE A 55 -9.92 7.29 24.71
CA PHE A 55 -9.13 6.23 24.04
C PHE A 55 -9.60 4.81 24.39
N GLY A 56 -10.94 4.63 24.51
CA GLY A 56 -11.55 3.37 24.93
C GLY A 56 -11.45 2.26 23.88
N LEU A 57 -11.63 2.56 22.58
CA LEU A 57 -11.64 1.55 21.53
C LEU A 57 -10.36 1.60 20.67
N LYS A 58 -9.38 0.76 21.04
CA LYS A 58 -8.19 0.55 20.24
C LYS A 58 -8.52 -0.37 19.05
N ILE A 59 -8.11 0.03 17.83
CA ILE A 59 -8.36 -0.68 16.58
C ILE A 59 -7.07 -1.12 15.87
N GLY A 60 -5.90 -0.71 16.39
CA GLY A 60 -4.60 -1.08 15.85
C GLY A 60 -3.48 -0.63 16.77
N GLN A 61 -2.34 -1.24 16.62
CA GLN A 61 -1.10 -0.81 17.26
C GLN A 61 0.10 -1.24 16.46
N ASP A 62 1.20 -0.52 16.72
CA ASP A 62 2.54 -0.81 16.27
C ASP A 62 3.44 -0.45 17.47
N GLY A 63 4.71 -0.88 17.53
CA GLY A 63 5.57 -0.54 18.67
C GLY A 63 5.81 0.95 18.88
N HIS A 64 5.42 1.79 17.95
CA HIS A 64 5.64 3.24 18.02
C HIS A 64 4.36 4.06 18.15
N TYR A 65 3.19 3.45 17.92
CA TYR A 65 1.91 4.12 18.01
C TYR A 65 0.76 3.15 18.30
N SER A 66 -0.35 3.71 18.80
CA SER A 66 -1.64 3.01 18.89
C SER A 66 -2.70 3.77 18.09
N VAL A 67 -3.65 3.05 17.49
CA VAL A 67 -4.74 3.63 16.71
C VAL A 67 -6.06 3.39 17.42
N TYR A 68 -6.85 4.46 17.56
CA TYR A 68 -8.13 4.43 18.24
C TYR A 68 -9.26 4.87 17.30
N LYS A 69 -10.40 4.21 17.40
CA LYS A 69 -11.61 4.66 16.73
C LYS A 69 -12.20 5.85 17.50
N GLY A 70 -12.54 6.90 16.78
CA GLY A 70 -13.14 8.09 17.35
C GLY A 70 -14.35 8.53 16.54
N PHE A 71 -15.12 9.46 17.15
CA PHE A 71 -16.31 10.03 16.56
C PHE A 71 -16.29 11.56 16.78
N ILE A 72 -16.23 12.31 15.69
CA ILE A 72 -16.14 13.77 15.75
C ILE A 72 -17.50 14.37 15.46
N ASN A 73 -18.06 15.07 16.46
CA ASN A 73 -19.26 15.89 16.33
C ASN A 73 -18.88 17.29 15.85
N GLY A 74 -19.15 17.59 14.58
CA GLY A 74 -18.80 18.89 13.99
C GLY A 74 -19.67 19.27 12.82
N GLY A 75 -21.01 19.07 12.95
CA GLY A 75 -21.97 19.33 11.88
C GLY A 75 -22.20 18.13 10.93
N PHE A 76 -21.26 17.24 10.80
CA PHE A 76 -21.39 15.91 10.25
C PHE A 76 -20.79 14.93 11.23
N ASN A 77 -21.56 13.93 11.61
CA ASN A 77 -21.11 12.86 12.48
C ASN A 77 -20.11 11.98 11.73
N GLU A 78 -18.82 12.17 11.93
CA GLU A 78 -17.78 11.50 11.19
C GLU A 78 -16.98 10.53 12.07
N THR A 79 -16.87 9.28 11.63
CA THR A 79 -16.00 8.31 12.28
C THR A 79 -14.56 8.51 11.78
N VAL A 80 -13.62 8.56 12.71
CA VAL A 80 -12.19 8.82 12.44
C VAL A 80 -11.30 7.77 13.08
N ALA A 81 -10.09 7.63 12.54
CA ALA A 81 -9.00 6.88 13.14
C ALA A 81 -7.98 7.86 13.74
N ILE A 82 -7.70 7.74 15.04
CA ILE A 82 -6.78 8.61 15.75
C ILE A 82 -5.53 7.81 16.12
N LYS A 83 -4.42 8.15 15.50
CA LYS A 83 -3.11 7.54 15.73
C LYS A 83 -2.40 8.34 16.83
N MET A 84 -2.10 7.65 17.94
CA MET A 84 -1.40 8.21 19.11
C MET A 84 0.02 7.69 19.12
N TYR A 85 0.99 8.60 19.01
CA TYR A 85 2.41 8.26 19.00
C TYR A 85 2.97 8.12 20.42
N ASP A 86 3.92 7.19 20.60
CA ASP A 86 4.60 7.04 21.90
C ASP A 86 5.44 8.29 22.22
N ASN A 87 5.18 8.87 23.38
CA ASN A 87 5.80 10.12 23.80
C ASN A 87 7.28 9.99 24.19
N ASN A 88 7.71 8.78 24.54
CA ASN A 88 9.05 8.50 25.05
C ASN A 88 10.02 8.06 23.95
N SER A 89 9.56 7.90 22.71
CA SER A 89 10.33 7.40 21.59
C SER A 89 10.68 8.52 20.61
N LEU A 90 11.98 8.73 20.37
CA LEU A 90 12.48 9.62 19.30
C LEU A 90 12.05 9.10 17.92
N ILE A 91 11.91 7.79 17.76
CA ILE A 91 11.46 7.16 16.51
C ILE A 91 10.01 7.55 16.26
N SER A 92 9.14 7.43 17.27
CA SER A 92 7.74 7.84 17.17
C SER A 92 7.58 9.33 16.80
N HIS A 93 8.45 10.19 17.35
CA HIS A 93 8.46 11.60 16.97
C HIS A 93 8.85 11.79 15.49
N ARG A 94 9.87 11.07 15.00
CA ARG A 94 10.24 11.11 13.57
C ARG A 94 9.12 10.59 12.69
N HIS A 95 8.44 9.51 13.07
CA HIS A 95 7.28 8.96 12.35
C HIS A 95 6.17 10.00 12.23
N PHE A 96 5.82 10.68 13.34
CA PHE A 96 4.85 11.77 13.30
C PHE A 96 5.25 12.87 12.32
N LEU A 97 6.51 13.32 12.35
CA LEU A 97 7.00 14.36 11.43
C LEU A 97 6.96 13.88 9.98
N SER A 98 7.38 12.65 9.70
CA SER A 98 7.33 12.09 8.34
C SER A 98 5.91 12.10 7.78
N GLU A 99 4.90 11.73 8.58
CA GLU A 99 3.50 11.82 8.16
C GLU A 99 3.02 13.25 7.95
N MET A 100 3.48 14.21 8.75
CA MET A 100 3.04 15.60 8.65
C MET A 100 3.73 16.39 7.52
N GLU A 101 4.96 16.05 7.17
CA GLU A 101 5.76 16.75 6.17
C GLU A 101 5.41 16.37 4.73
N LEU A 102 4.80 15.20 4.53
CA LEU A 102 4.36 14.77 3.21
C LEU A 102 3.36 15.76 2.61
N PRO A 103 3.46 16.05 1.32
CA PRO A 103 2.56 17.01 0.69
C PRO A 103 1.18 16.41 0.45
N TRP A 104 0.41 16.20 1.50
CA TRP A 104 -1.01 15.76 1.49
C TRP A 104 -1.95 16.71 0.73
N LYS A 105 -1.41 17.75 0.10
CA LYS A 105 -2.14 18.74 -0.68
C LYS A 105 -2.89 18.17 -1.88
N ARG A 106 -2.69 16.89 -2.18
CA ARG A 106 -3.29 16.22 -3.31
C ARG A 106 -4.22 15.14 -2.82
N ASP A 107 -5.51 15.44 -2.79
CA ASP A 107 -6.52 14.43 -2.56
C ASP A 107 -6.45 13.38 -3.68
N HIS A 108 -6.24 12.14 -3.31
CA HIS A 108 -6.29 11.01 -4.22
C HIS A 108 -7.16 9.90 -3.62
N PRO A 109 -8.09 9.32 -4.38
CA PRO A 109 -9.04 8.34 -3.85
C PRO A 109 -8.39 7.09 -3.25
N ASN A 110 -7.17 6.76 -3.70
CA ASN A 110 -6.43 5.59 -3.22
C ASN A 110 -5.27 5.92 -2.27
N VAL A 111 -5.32 7.08 -1.62
CA VAL A 111 -4.39 7.48 -0.55
C VAL A 111 -5.21 7.90 0.66
N LEU A 112 -4.83 7.42 1.85
CA LEU A 112 -5.53 7.72 3.09
C LEU A 112 -5.47 9.21 3.41
N SER A 113 -6.62 9.84 3.71
CA SER A 113 -6.71 11.28 3.94
C SER A 113 -6.41 11.63 5.39
N LEU A 114 -5.47 12.56 5.58
CA LEU A 114 -5.21 13.18 6.88
C LEU A 114 -6.20 14.32 7.13
N ILE A 115 -7.00 14.21 8.18
CA ILE A 115 -8.01 15.20 8.59
C ILE A 115 -7.38 16.28 9.46
N GLY A 116 -6.47 15.89 10.35
CA GLY A 116 -5.87 16.83 11.27
C GLY A 116 -4.86 16.21 12.23
N TYR A 117 -4.41 17.01 13.18
CA TYR A 117 -3.38 16.62 14.13
C TYR A 117 -3.62 17.26 15.50
N CYS A 118 -2.95 16.73 16.55
CA CYS A 118 -2.85 17.36 17.85
C CYS A 118 -1.41 17.30 18.35
N ILE A 119 -0.91 18.44 18.83
CA ILE A 119 0.36 18.54 19.54
C ILE A 119 0.09 19.22 20.87
N GLN A 120 0.29 18.51 21.98
CA GLN A 120 0.12 19.06 23.32
C GLN A 120 1.21 18.54 24.27
N GLY A 121 2.17 19.39 24.62
CA GLY A 121 3.38 18.96 25.33
C GLY A 121 4.19 17.96 24.52
N SER A 122 4.48 16.79 25.08
CA SER A 122 5.15 15.67 24.37
C SER A 122 4.18 14.85 23.51
N HIS A 123 2.88 14.97 23.72
CA HIS A 123 1.87 14.16 23.04
C HIS A 123 1.69 14.56 21.58
N ARG A 124 1.64 13.57 20.69
CA ARG A 124 1.47 13.71 19.24
C ARG A 124 0.37 12.77 18.75
N TYR A 125 -0.53 13.31 17.95
CA TYR A 125 -1.65 12.57 17.36
C TYR A 125 -1.85 13.00 15.92
N THR A 126 -2.21 12.05 15.04
CA THR A 126 -2.77 12.32 13.73
C THR A 126 -4.19 11.77 13.67
N VAL A 127 -5.05 12.44 12.91
CA VAL A 127 -6.46 12.10 12.76
C VAL A 127 -6.71 11.83 11.28
N PHE A 128 -7.10 10.62 10.96
CA PHE A 128 -7.38 10.13 9.60
C PHE A 128 -8.86 9.77 9.43
N GLU A 129 -9.28 9.69 8.18
CA GLU A 129 -10.54 9.05 7.83
C GLU A 129 -10.56 7.58 8.33
N TYR A 130 -11.75 7.10 8.74
CA TYR A 130 -11.88 5.74 9.27
C TYR A 130 -12.15 4.74 8.15
N MET A 131 -11.41 3.62 8.17
CA MET A 131 -11.52 2.54 7.19
C MET A 131 -12.23 1.33 7.80
N PRO A 132 -13.55 1.17 7.55
CA PRO A 132 -14.37 0.19 8.27
C PRO A 132 -14.06 -1.26 7.92
N HIS A 133 -13.53 -1.54 6.73
CA HIS A 133 -13.14 -2.89 6.34
C HIS A 133 -11.69 -3.24 6.74
N GLY A 134 -11.00 -2.36 7.49
CA GLY A 134 -9.67 -2.59 8.00
C GLY A 134 -8.61 -2.70 6.91
N THR A 135 -7.68 -3.64 7.05
CA THR A 135 -6.54 -3.83 6.16
C THR A 135 -6.75 -5.01 5.19
N VAL A 136 -6.08 -4.97 4.04
CA VAL A 136 -6.01 -6.13 3.12
C VAL A 136 -5.46 -7.35 3.83
N HIS A 137 -4.44 -7.18 4.68
CA HIS A 137 -3.88 -8.25 5.51
C HIS A 137 -4.96 -8.92 6.38
N GLY A 138 -5.75 -8.13 7.12
CA GLY A 138 -6.84 -8.64 7.95
C GLY A 138 -7.88 -9.42 7.15
N GLN A 139 -8.22 -8.96 5.94
CA GLN A 139 -9.17 -9.63 5.07
C GLN A 139 -8.65 -10.94 4.46
N LEU A 140 -7.36 -11.01 4.13
CA LEU A 140 -6.74 -12.20 3.54
C LEU A 140 -6.54 -13.32 4.58
N HIS A 141 -6.10 -12.94 5.80
CA HIS A 141 -5.65 -13.88 6.82
C HIS A 141 -6.63 -14.09 7.98
N SER A 142 -7.81 -13.43 7.94
CA SER A 142 -8.85 -13.69 8.96
C SER A 142 -9.33 -15.13 8.90
N LYS A 143 -9.32 -15.80 10.07
CA LYS A 143 -9.79 -17.19 10.20
C LYS A 143 -11.32 -17.31 10.36
N ASN A 144 -12.05 -16.21 10.47
CA ASN A 144 -13.32 -16.22 11.18
C ASN A 144 -14.60 -16.38 10.37
N ASP A 145 -14.59 -16.26 9.04
CA ASP A 145 -15.81 -16.57 8.28
C ASP A 145 -15.52 -16.86 6.79
N PRO A 146 -15.84 -18.07 6.29
CA PRO A 146 -15.76 -18.38 4.86
C PRO A 146 -16.65 -17.49 3.98
N LYS A 147 -17.67 -16.84 4.58
CA LYS A 147 -18.61 -15.94 3.87
C LYS A 147 -18.03 -14.56 3.60
N THR A 148 -16.93 -14.18 4.24
CA THR A 148 -16.27 -12.89 4.06
C THR A 148 -15.07 -12.94 3.10
N LEU A 149 -14.89 -14.07 2.41
CA LEU A 149 -13.81 -14.23 1.46
C LEU A 149 -13.95 -13.23 0.32
N LEU A 150 -12.86 -12.46 0.09
CA LEU A 150 -12.78 -11.58 -1.07
C LEU A 150 -12.76 -12.42 -2.36
N SER A 151 -13.73 -12.20 -3.25
CA SER A 151 -13.76 -12.80 -4.58
C SER A 151 -12.52 -12.37 -5.39
N TRP A 152 -12.18 -13.13 -6.43
CA TRP A 152 -11.08 -12.79 -7.31
C TRP A 152 -11.20 -11.38 -7.90
N LYS A 153 -12.37 -11.05 -8.43
CA LYS A 153 -12.64 -9.71 -8.97
C LYS A 153 -12.40 -8.62 -7.94
N LYS A 154 -12.87 -8.82 -6.70
CA LYS A 154 -12.64 -7.86 -5.60
C LYS A 154 -11.16 -7.72 -5.25
N ARG A 155 -10.40 -8.81 -5.25
CA ARG A 155 -8.95 -8.76 -5.05
C ARG A 155 -8.25 -7.97 -6.16
N LEU A 156 -8.66 -8.14 -7.42
CA LEU A 156 -8.15 -7.33 -8.55
C LEU A 156 -8.47 -5.85 -8.38
N GLU A 157 -9.71 -5.48 -8.06
CA GLU A 157 -10.12 -4.09 -7.83
C GLU A 157 -9.28 -3.44 -6.71
N ILE A 158 -9.04 -4.17 -5.63
CA ILE A 158 -8.21 -3.72 -4.50
C ILE A 158 -6.76 -3.50 -4.96
N CYS A 159 -6.18 -4.44 -5.72
CA CYS A 159 -4.82 -4.30 -6.26
C CYS A 159 -4.70 -3.11 -7.22
N ILE A 160 -5.70 -2.88 -8.09
CA ILE A 160 -5.75 -1.72 -8.98
C ILE A 160 -5.77 -0.43 -8.17
N GLY A 161 -6.63 -0.34 -7.16
CA GLY A 161 -6.70 0.82 -6.29
C GLY A 161 -5.37 1.10 -5.58
N ALA A 162 -4.75 0.07 -5.00
CA ALA A 162 -3.45 0.19 -4.36
C ALA A 162 -2.35 0.63 -5.36
N ALA A 163 -2.32 0.04 -6.57
CA ALA A 163 -1.38 0.42 -7.61
C ALA A 163 -1.54 1.89 -8.04
N ARG A 164 -2.78 2.38 -8.19
CA ARG A 164 -3.08 3.79 -8.49
C ARG A 164 -2.60 4.72 -7.38
N GLY A 165 -2.77 4.32 -6.11
CA GLY A 165 -2.24 5.07 -4.97
C GLY A 165 -0.71 5.20 -5.03
N ILE A 166 0.01 4.10 -5.28
CA ILE A 166 1.48 4.11 -5.40
C ILE A 166 1.90 4.90 -6.66
N GLN A 167 1.23 4.73 -7.79
CA GLN A 167 1.48 5.51 -9.01
C GLN A 167 1.37 7.01 -8.75
N PHE A 168 0.36 7.43 -8.00
CA PHE A 168 0.18 8.83 -7.63
C PHE A 168 1.37 9.36 -6.81
N LEU A 169 1.89 8.58 -5.85
CA LEU A 169 3.08 8.95 -5.08
C LEU A 169 4.32 9.08 -5.98
N HIS A 170 4.45 8.17 -6.94
CA HIS A 170 5.57 8.11 -7.88
C HIS A 170 5.50 9.13 -9.03
N SER A 171 4.36 9.78 -9.25
CA SER A 171 4.17 10.81 -10.30
C SER A 171 4.09 12.23 -9.76
N GLY A 172 4.25 12.40 -8.45
CA GLY A 172 4.17 13.68 -7.77
C GLY A 172 5.37 14.60 -7.98
N ASN A 173 5.25 15.84 -7.51
CA ASN A 173 6.38 16.75 -7.34
C ASN A 173 6.30 17.37 -5.92
N PRO A 174 7.18 16.93 -4.99
CA PRO A 174 8.23 15.91 -5.15
C PRO A 174 7.68 14.50 -5.36
N LEU A 175 8.52 13.60 -5.89
CA LEU A 175 8.24 12.17 -5.93
C LEU A 175 8.32 11.61 -4.50
N ILE A 176 7.48 10.62 -4.18
CA ILE A 176 7.46 10.00 -2.86
C ILE A 176 7.69 8.50 -3.02
N ILE A 177 8.68 7.97 -2.29
CA ILE A 177 8.89 6.54 -2.10
C ILE A 177 8.23 6.17 -0.78
N HIS A 178 7.29 5.23 -0.80
CA HIS A 178 6.52 4.83 0.38
C HIS A 178 7.36 3.99 1.35
N ARG A 179 8.15 3.02 0.84
CA ARG A 179 9.11 2.21 1.60
C ARG A 179 8.50 1.16 2.53
N ALA A 180 7.19 1.16 2.71
CA ALA A 180 6.46 0.23 3.57
C ALA A 180 5.21 -0.33 2.87
N ILE A 181 5.31 -0.69 1.58
CA ILE A 181 4.20 -1.29 0.84
C ILE A 181 4.03 -2.74 1.30
N LYS A 182 2.91 -3.02 1.95
CA LYS A 182 2.49 -4.35 2.44
C LYS A 182 0.97 -4.38 2.65
N PRO A 183 0.31 -5.55 2.71
CA PRO A 183 -1.14 -5.64 2.85
C PRO A 183 -1.70 -5.00 4.12
N SER A 184 -0.93 -4.92 5.21
CA SER A 184 -1.36 -4.21 6.43
C SER A 184 -1.38 -2.69 6.30
N ASN A 185 -0.73 -2.12 5.29
CA ASN A 185 -0.70 -0.69 4.99
C ASN A 185 -1.62 -0.33 3.80
N ILE A 186 -2.42 -1.27 3.33
CA ILE A 186 -3.49 -1.05 2.34
C ILE A 186 -4.82 -1.19 3.08
N LEU A 187 -5.49 -0.07 3.31
CA LEU A 187 -6.75 0.00 4.02
C LEU A 187 -7.95 -0.03 3.05
N LEU A 188 -9.10 -0.44 3.55
CA LEU A 188 -10.32 -0.61 2.76
C LEU A 188 -11.45 0.25 3.32
N ASP A 189 -12.01 1.12 2.49
CA ASP A 189 -13.11 2.01 2.85
C ASP A 189 -14.48 1.31 2.84
N ASN A 190 -15.57 2.05 3.07
CA ASN A 190 -16.94 1.54 3.04
C ASN A 190 -17.33 0.84 1.73
N ASN A 191 -16.71 1.22 0.62
CA ASN A 191 -16.99 0.70 -0.71
C ASN A 191 -15.96 -0.36 -1.16
N TRP A 192 -15.07 -0.79 -0.25
CA TRP A 192 -13.96 -1.69 -0.52
C TRP A 192 -12.89 -1.08 -1.43
N PHE A 193 -12.82 0.25 -1.56
CA PHE A 193 -11.73 0.90 -2.28
C PHE A 193 -10.46 0.88 -1.43
N ALA A 194 -9.37 0.51 -2.07
CA ALA A 194 -8.06 0.46 -1.44
C ALA A 194 -7.47 1.86 -1.27
N LYS A 195 -6.90 2.13 -0.10
CA LYS A 195 -6.15 3.35 0.22
C LYS A 195 -4.81 3.00 0.84
N ILE A 196 -3.74 3.55 0.25
CA ILE A 196 -2.38 3.44 0.81
C ILE A 196 -2.29 4.27 2.08
N SER A 197 -1.72 3.70 3.13
CA SER A 197 -1.59 4.30 4.46
C SER A 197 -0.21 4.06 5.06
N ASP A 198 0.06 4.68 6.22
CA ASP A 198 1.28 4.49 7.02
C ASP A 198 2.56 4.99 6.35
N PHE A 199 2.68 6.30 6.25
CA PHE A 199 3.80 6.99 5.60
C PHE A 199 4.99 7.28 6.51
N ASN A 200 5.09 6.59 7.63
CA ASN A 200 6.13 6.80 8.65
C ASN A 200 7.56 6.70 8.12
N LEU A 201 7.78 5.81 7.14
CA LEU A 201 9.08 5.53 6.54
C LEU A 201 9.29 6.24 5.20
N SER A 202 8.28 6.94 4.70
CA SER A 202 8.31 7.52 3.35
C SER A 202 9.41 8.56 3.17
N LYS A 203 9.90 8.66 1.95
CA LYS A 203 10.95 9.62 1.56
C LYS A 203 10.54 10.41 0.33
N MET A 204 10.76 11.72 0.41
CA MET A 204 10.66 12.61 -0.76
C MET A 204 11.96 12.55 -1.57
N VAL A 205 11.82 12.39 -2.88
CA VAL A 205 12.93 12.41 -3.83
C VAL A 205 12.93 13.76 -4.56
N PRO A 206 14.04 14.50 -4.55
CA PRO A 206 14.14 15.76 -5.30
C PRO A 206 14.01 15.49 -6.81
N THR A 207 13.10 16.21 -7.46
CA THR A 207 12.80 16.07 -8.91
C THR A 207 13.89 16.60 -9.86
N ARG A 208 15.05 17.00 -9.35
CA ARG A 208 16.16 17.53 -10.16
C ARG A 208 17.06 16.45 -10.78
N LEU A 209 16.83 15.18 -10.44
CA LEU A 209 17.57 14.04 -10.99
C LEU A 209 16.73 13.46 -12.15
N SER A 210 17.39 13.06 -13.23
CA SER A 210 16.73 12.34 -14.34
C SER A 210 16.06 11.07 -13.83
N ASP A 211 14.91 10.68 -14.40
CA ASP A 211 14.06 9.59 -13.91
C ASP A 211 14.77 8.25 -13.67
N SER A 212 15.91 7.99 -14.33
CA SER A 212 16.71 6.78 -14.19
C SER A 212 17.61 6.75 -12.95
N ASP A 213 17.98 7.93 -12.40
CA ASP A 213 19.02 8.04 -11.36
C ASP A 213 18.49 8.57 -10.02
N SER A 214 17.17 8.68 -9.89
CA SER A 214 16.52 9.19 -8.67
C SER A 214 16.57 8.15 -7.54
N HIS A 215 17.61 8.23 -6.71
CA HIS A 215 17.77 7.37 -5.53
C HIS A 215 18.04 8.21 -4.28
N VAL A 216 17.72 7.60 -3.13
CA VAL A 216 18.02 8.18 -1.80
C VAL A 216 18.88 7.19 -1.04
N SER A 217 20.10 7.61 -0.68
CA SER A 217 20.93 6.85 0.26
C SER A 217 20.37 7.03 1.67
N THR A 218 19.99 5.94 2.33
CA THR A 218 19.33 5.99 3.63
C THR A 218 19.54 4.66 4.37
N VAL A 219 19.38 4.69 5.71
CA VAL A 219 19.39 3.47 6.52
C VAL A 219 18.33 2.50 5.99
N ILE A 220 18.69 1.23 5.86
CA ILE A 220 17.78 0.17 5.40
C ILE A 220 16.66 0.03 6.42
N CYS A 221 15.43 0.17 5.98
CA CYS A 221 14.23 -0.02 6.79
C CYS A 221 13.11 -0.62 5.94
N GLY A 222 12.18 -1.31 6.59
CA GLY A 222 11.02 -1.92 5.94
C GLY A 222 10.56 -3.16 6.71
N THR A 223 9.64 -3.91 6.16
CA THR A 223 9.15 -5.17 6.73
C THR A 223 9.79 -6.34 6.01
N LEU A 224 10.38 -7.26 6.76
CA LEU A 224 11.03 -8.46 6.20
C LEU A 224 10.06 -9.22 5.28
N GLY A 225 10.57 -9.70 4.16
CA GLY A 225 9.77 -10.35 3.11
C GLY A 225 9.23 -9.39 2.04
N TYR A 226 9.08 -8.08 2.34
CA TYR A 226 8.64 -7.06 1.37
C TYR A 226 9.76 -6.11 0.95
N ILE A 227 10.87 -6.07 1.70
CA ILE A 227 12.01 -5.19 1.38
C ILE A 227 12.66 -5.67 0.08
N ASP A 228 12.93 -4.71 -0.79
CA ASP A 228 13.66 -4.91 -2.05
C ASP A 228 15.08 -5.43 -1.79
N PRO A 229 15.46 -6.62 -2.30
CA PRO A 229 16.82 -7.15 -2.11
C PRO A 229 17.89 -6.25 -2.73
N GLU A 230 17.64 -5.58 -3.86
CA GLU A 230 18.59 -4.64 -4.45
C GLU A 230 18.83 -3.44 -3.53
N TYR A 231 17.79 -2.95 -2.85
CA TYR A 231 17.93 -1.90 -1.84
C TYR A 231 18.74 -2.37 -0.63
N ILE A 232 18.53 -3.62 -0.17
CA ILE A 232 19.33 -4.19 0.95
C ILE A 232 20.81 -4.22 0.58
N VAL A 233 21.16 -4.67 -0.64
CA VAL A 233 22.54 -4.83 -1.08
C VAL A 233 23.21 -3.49 -1.41
N SER A 234 22.50 -2.59 -2.10
CA SER A 234 23.06 -1.35 -2.60
C SER A 234 22.99 -0.18 -1.59
N GLY A 235 22.07 -0.23 -0.62
CA GLY A 235 21.72 0.90 0.23
C GLY A 235 20.98 2.02 -0.51
N LEU A 236 20.63 1.83 -1.80
CA LEU A 236 20.02 2.84 -2.66
C LEU A 236 18.51 2.61 -2.78
N LEU A 237 17.74 3.46 -2.12
CA LEU A 237 16.29 3.43 -2.18
C LEU A 237 15.79 4.13 -3.46
N THR A 238 14.95 3.46 -4.25
CA THR A 238 14.39 3.98 -5.50
C THR A 238 12.86 3.79 -5.55
N LEU A 239 12.19 4.40 -6.54
CA LEU A 239 10.79 4.12 -6.83
C LEU A 239 10.55 2.63 -7.14
N LYS A 240 11.56 1.95 -7.69
CA LYS A 240 11.50 0.52 -8.04
C LYS A 240 11.49 -0.38 -6.79
N SER A 241 11.92 0.14 -5.64
CA SER A 241 11.81 -0.59 -4.37
C SER A 241 10.35 -0.75 -3.92
N ASP A 242 9.49 0.26 -4.10
CA ASP A 242 8.05 0.13 -3.88
C ASP A 242 7.40 -0.83 -4.88
N VAL A 243 7.89 -0.85 -6.13
CA VAL A 243 7.40 -1.80 -7.16
C VAL A 243 7.69 -3.23 -6.76
N TYR A 244 8.89 -3.50 -6.23
CA TYR A 244 9.22 -4.84 -5.69
C TYR A 244 8.26 -5.24 -4.57
N SER A 245 8.12 -4.39 -3.56
CA SER A 245 7.22 -4.63 -2.43
C SER A 245 5.78 -4.87 -2.91
N PHE A 246 5.32 -4.13 -3.92
CA PHE A 246 4.00 -4.33 -4.51
C PHE A 246 3.90 -5.66 -5.27
N GLY A 247 4.95 -6.13 -5.93
CA GLY A 247 5.02 -7.48 -6.53
C GLY A 247 4.78 -8.57 -5.49
N VAL A 248 5.40 -8.44 -4.30
CA VAL A 248 5.15 -9.35 -3.16
C VAL A 248 3.69 -9.28 -2.69
N VAL A 249 3.12 -8.07 -2.60
CA VAL A 249 1.70 -7.89 -2.27
C VAL A 249 0.80 -8.60 -3.28
N LEU A 250 1.08 -8.51 -4.58
CA LEU A 250 0.31 -9.20 -5.61
C LEU A 250 0.32 -10.72 -5.41
N PHE A 251 1.48 -11.31 -5.14
CA PHE A 251 1.58 -12.75 -4.85
C PHE A 251 0.82 -13.13 -3.57
N GLU A 252 0.93 -12.34 -2.51
CA GLU A 252 0.21 -12.58 -1.25
C GLU A 252 -1.31 -12.50 -1.45
N VAL A 253 -1.80 -11.52 -2.23
CA VAL A 253 -3.23 -11.38 -2.57
C VAL A 253 -3.73 -12.58 -3.38
N LEU A 254 -2.92 -13.10 -4.31
CA LEU A 254 -3.26 -14.28 -5.11
C LEU A 254 -3.33 -15.55 -4.26
N SER A 255 -2.32 -15.75 -3.40
CA SER A 255 -2.12 -17.01 -2.68
C SER A 255 -2.76 -17.05 -1.31
N ALA A 256 -3.05 -15.88 -0.71
CA ALA A 256 -3.35 -15.71 0.72
C ALA A 256 -2.29 -16.36 1.63
N ARG A 257 -1.01 -16.39 1.20
CA ARG A 257 0.13 -16.85 1.98
C ARG A 257 1.08 -15.69 2.23
N LYS A 258 1.61 -15.60 3.45
CA LYS A 258 2.59 -14.58 3.84
C LYS A 258 3.95 -14.87 3.21
N PRO A 259 4.75 -13.85 2.81
CA PRO A 259 6.07 -14.07 2.18
C PRO A 259 7.09 -14.78 3.10
N MET A 260 6.89 -14.70 4.42
CA MET A 260 7.74 -15.36 5.44
C MET A 260 7.05 -16.58 6.08
N GLU A 261 6.13 -17.22 5.38
CA GLU A 261 5.45 -18.43 5.88
C GLU A 261 6.43 -19.62 5.94
N ARG A 262 6.55 -20.22 7.12
CA ARG A 262 7.51 -21.32 7.37
C ARG A 262 7.11 -22.64 6.74
N SER A 263 5.82 -22.88 6.50
CA SER A 263 5.33 -24.17 5.97
C SER A 263 5.96 -24.53 4.63
N ILE A 264 6.11 -23.58 3.71
CA ILE A 264 6.75 -23.83 2.41
C ILE A 264 8.26 -24.13 2.57
N LEU A 265 8.93 -23.42 3.47
CA LEU A 265 10.35 -23.68 3.75
C LEU A 265 10.56 -25.10 4.32
N GLU A 266 9.67 -25.55 5.20
CA GLU A 266 9.72 -26.88 5.79
C GLU A 266 9.38 -27.98 4.79
N GLU A 267 8.40 -27.75 3.91
CA GLU A 267 7.95 -28.72 2.91
C GLU A 267 8.87 -28.82 1.69
N GLN A 268 9.40 -27.70 1.20
CA GLN A 268 10.09 -27.61 -0.08
C GLN A 268 11.55 -27.15 0.01
N GLY A 269 12.01 -26.72 1.19
CA GLY A 269 13.39 -26.25 1.38
C GLY A 269 13.69 -24.87 0.74
N ILE A 270 12.67 -24.17 0.24
CA ILE A 270 12.80 -22.85 -0.40
C ILE A 270 11.85 -21.85 0.27
N ASN A 271 12.19 -20.56 0.21
CA ASN A 271 11.29 -19.55 0.76
C ASN A 271 10.07 -19.32 -0.17
N VAL A 272 9.02 -18.71 0.36
CA VAL A 272 7.75 -18.51 -0.36
C VAL A 272 7.95 -17.69 -1.65
N MET A 273 8.81 -16.66 -1.64
CA MET A 273 9.09 -15.85 -2.83
C MET A 273 9.76 -16.68 -3.94
N GLN A 274 10.73 -17.51 -3.59
CA GLN A 274 11.37 -18.43 -4.55
C GLN A 274 10.36 -19.42 -5.10
N TRP A 275 9.50 -19.98 -4.25
CA TRP A 275 8.45 -20.89 -4.68
C TRP A 275 7.45 -20.22 -5.64
N TRP A 276 6.97 -19.01 -5.35
CA TRP A 276 6.09 -18.26 -6.24
C TRP A 276 6.74 -18.03 -7.60
N ARG A 277 7.99 -17.55 -7.61
CA ARG A 277 8.73 -17.31 -8.84
C ARG A 277 8.90 -18.58 -9.67
N GLN A 278 9.30 -19.67 -9.04
CA GLN A 278 9.47 -20.97 -9.68
C GLN A 278 8.15 -21.48 -10.29
N CYS A 279 7.03 -21.35 -9.59
CA CYS A 279 5.72 -21.74 -10.13
C CYS A 279 5.35 -20.94 -11.39
N VAL A 280 5.72 -19.65 -11.46
CA VAL A 280 5.50 -18.83 -12.67
C VAL A 280 6.41 -19.29 -13.82
N GLU A 281 7.68 -19.55 -13.54
CA GLU A 281 8.67 -20.00 -14.53
C GLU A 281 8.32 -21.39 -15.12
N ASP A 282 7.74 -22.27 -14.30
CA ASP A 282 7.35 -23.63 -14.67
C ASP A 282 5.90 -23.73 -15.22
N ASP A 283 5.20 -22.60 -15.43
CA ASP A 283 3.78 -22.53 -15.82
C ASP A 283 2.82 -23.28 -14.85
N ARG A 284 3.17 -23.34 -13.56
CA ARG A 284 2.41 -23.98 -12.49
C ARG A 284 1.64 -22.96 -11.62
N VAL A 285 1.19 -21.85 -12.23
CA VAL A 285 0.55 -20.71 -11.52
C VAL A 285 -0.68 -21.13 -10.72
N GLY A 286 -1.39 -22.17 -11.16
CA GLY A 286 -2.53 -22.73 -10.43
C GLY A 286 -2.21 -23.25 -9.03
N GLU A 287 -0.95 -23.59 -8.74
CA GLU A 287 -0.50 -24.03 -7.41
C GLU A 287 -0.36 -22.86 -6.43
N ILE A 288 -0.07 -21.65 -6.95
CA ILE A 288 0.05 -20.43 -6.13
C ILE A 288 -1.33 -19.98 -5.65
N MET A 289 -2.37 -20.14 -6.46
CA MET A 289 -3.69 -19.57 -6.21
C MET A 289 -4.30 -20.08 -4.89
N ASP A 290 -4.87 -19.15 -4.14
CA ASP A 290 -5.68 -19.45 -2.95
C ASP A 290 -6.73 -20.53 -3.28
N PRO A 291 -6.67 -21.73 -2.68
CA PRO A 291 -7.56 -22.83 -3.00
C PRO A 291 -9.04 -22.51 -2.74
N ARG A 292 -9.32 -21.46 -1.96
CA ARG A 292 -10.69 -21.01 -1.68
C ARG A 292 -11.34 -20.29 -2.88
N MET A 293 -10.55 -19.86 -3.89
CA MET A 293 -11.02 -19.13 -5.09
C MET A 293 -11.19 -20.00 -6.35
N LYS A 294 -11.08 -21.31 -6.26
CA LYS A 294 -10.84 -22.23 -7.40
C LYS A 294 -11.81 -22.18 -8.57
N VAL A 295 -12.96 -21.56 -8.48
CA VAL A 295 -14.05 -21.68 -9.50
C VAL A 295 -14.21 -20.42 -10.36
N GLU A 296 -13.59 -19.29 -9.97
CA GLU A 296 -14.00 -17.98 -10.50
C GLU A 296 -12.94 -17.31 -11.40
N VAL A 297 -11.76 -17.90 -11.56
CA VAL A 297 -10.62 -17.22 -12.21
C VAL A 297 -10.43 -17.74 -13.64
N ALA A 298 -10.50 -16.83 -14.62
CA ALA A 298 -10.14 -17.16 -15.99
C ALA A 298 -8.63 -17.54 -16.06
N PRO A 299 -8.28 -18.70 -16.68
CA PRO A 299 -6.89 -19.18 -16.70
C PRO A 299 -5.88 -18.15 -17.24
N ASP A 300 -6.25 -17.42 -18.30
CA ASP A 300 -5.40 -16.40 -18.90
C ASP A 300 -5.26 -15.15 -18.00
N CYS A 301 -6.31 -14.80 -17.23
CA CYS A 301 -6.22 -13.76 -16.21
C CYS A 301 -5.24 -14.14 -15.11
N LEU A 302 -5.30 -15.40 -14.65
CA LEU A 302 -4.41 -15.92 -13.63
C LEU A 302 -2.94 -15.83 -14.09
N LYS A 303 -2.65 -16.27 -15.31
CA LYS A 303 -1.30 -16.19 -15.90
C LYS A 303 -0.82 -14.75 -16.05
N ALA A 304 -1.66 -13.86 -16.59
CA ALA A 304 -1.32 -12.45 -16.77
C ALA A 304 -1.09 -11.72 -15.43
N TYR A 305 -1.84 -12.08 -14.39
CA TYR A 305 -1.66 -11.53 -13.05
C TYR A 305 -0.36 -12.02 -12.41
N ALA A 306 -0.07 -13.31 -12.50
CA ALA A 306 1.16 -13.87 -11.98
C ALA A 306 2.40 -13.33 -12.72
N ASP A 307 2.31 -13.10 -14.04
CA ASP A 307 3.36 -12.48 -14.84
C ASP A 307 3.68 -11.05 -14.38
N ILE A 308 2.68 -10.22 -14.10
CA ILE A 308 2.94 -8.87 -13.61
C ILE A 308 3.51 -8.87 -12.19
N ALA A 309 3.06 -9.78 -11.32
CA ALA A 309 3.63 -9.95 -9.98
C ALA A 309 5.10 -10.37 -10.05
N TYR A 310 5.41 -11.32 -10.92
CA TYR A 310 6.77 -11.80 -11.20
C TYR A 310 7.68 -10.67 -11.71
N LYS A 311 7.23 -9.88 -12.70
CA LYS A 311 7.98 -8.74 -13.23
C LYS A 311 8.22 -7.65 -12.20
N CYS A 312 7.23 -7.34 -11.37
CA CYS A 312 7.40 -6.38 -10.28
C CYS A 312 8.46 -6.84 -9.27
N SER A 313 8.51 -8.13 -8.96
CA SER A 313 9.45 -8.71 -8.00
C SER A 313 10.78 -9.16 -8.61
N ASN A 314 11.17 -8.64 -9.78
CA ASN A 314 12.48 -8.93 -10.36
C ASN A 314 13.60 -8.46 -9.42
N GLU A 315 14.71 -9.19 -9.37
CA GLU A 315 15.87 -8.86 -8.55
C GLU A 315 16.48 -7.52 -8.96
N ARG A 316 16.52 -7.22 -10.26
CA ARG A 316 17.04 -5.96 -10.80
C ARG A 316 15.93 -4.92 -10.94
N GLY A 317 16.07 -3.79 -10.26
CA GLY A 317 15.11 -2.69 -10.32
C GLY A 317 14.89 -2.14 -11.73
N SER A 318 15.94 -2.09 -12.56
CA SER A 318 15.86 -1.64 -13.96
C SER A 318 14.94 -2.50 -14.84
N GLU A 319 14.73 -3.76 -14.46
CA GLU A 319 13.88 -4.70 -15.20
C GLU A 319 12.43 -4.68 -14.70
N ARG A 320 12.16 -4.03 -13.57
CA ARG A 320 10.80 -3.89 -13.03
C ARG A 320 10.01 -2.85 -13.83
N PRO A 321 8.71 -3.05 -14.06
CA PRO A 321 7.84 -2.07 -14.71
C PRO A 321 7.75 -0.77 -13.89
N SER A 322 7.21 0.29 -14.49
CA SER A 322 6.71 1.44 -13.73
C SER A 322 5.37 1.13 -13.09
N MET A 323 4.99 1.85 -12.01
CA MET A 323 3.63 1.69 -11.45
C MET A 323 2.53 2.06 -12.44
N ALA A 324 2.79 2.97 -13.39
CA ALA A 324 1.86 3.29 -14.47
C ALA A 324 1.59 2.08 -15.39
N ASP A 325 2.63 1.30 -15.70
CA ASP A 325 2.50 0.08 -16.50
C ASP A 325 1.79 -1.02 -15.70
N VAL A 326 2.07 -1.13 -14.39
CA VAL A 326 1.38 -2.06 -13.49
C VAL A 326 -0.11 -1.78 -13.44
N VAL A 327 -0.52 -0.51 -13.26
CA VAL A 327 -1.93 -0.11 -13.27
C VAL A 327 -2.61 -0.52 -14.56
N LYS A 328 -2.05 -0.13 -15.71
CA LYS A 328 -2.61 -0.49 -17.02
C LYS A 328 -2.79 -1.99 -17.18
N ARG A 329 -1.79 -2.77 -16.74
CA ARG A 329 -1.83 -4.22 -16.85
C ARG A 329 -2.92 -4.83 -15.98
N LEU A 330 -3.05 -4.40 -14.73
CA LEU A 330 -4.09 -4.88 -13.82
C LEU A 330 -5.50 -4.49 -14.29
N GLU A 331 -5.68 -3.28 -14.83
CA GLU A 331 -6.96 -2.84 -15.42
C GLU A 331 -7.37 -3.71 -16.62
N LEU A 332 -6.41 -4.08 -17.45
CA LEU A 332 -6.66 -4.98 -18.58
C LEU A 332 -7.01 -6.39 -18.11
N ILE A 333 -6.36 -6.90 -17.06
CA ILE A 333 -6.69 -8.20 -16.46
C ILE A 333 -8.11 -8.19 -15.88
N LEU A 334 -8.52 -7.09 -15.25
CA LEU A 334 -9.90 -6.95 -14.74
C LEU A 334 -10.92 -6.97 -15.88
N LEU A 335 -10.68 -6.20 -16.94
CA LEU A 335 -11.56 -6.19 -18.12
C LEU A 335 -11.70 -7.60 -18.72
N PHE A 336 -10.60 -8.35 -18.78
CA PHE A 336 -10.58 -9.71 -19.27
C PHE A 336 -11.40 -10.65 -18.40
N GLN A 337 -11.27 -10.54 -17.08
CA GLN A 337 -12.08 -11.29 -16.13
C GLN A 337 -13.58 -10.97 -16.28
N GLU A 338 -13.92 -9.69 -16.49
CA GLU A 338 -15.30 -9.27 -16.72
C GLU A 338 -15.90 -9.83 -18.00
N CYS A 339 -15.11 -9.87 -19.08
CA CYS A 339 -15.55 -10.52 -20.33
C CYS A 339 -15.76 -12.01 -20.15
N PHE A 340 -14.89 -12.69 -19.40
CA PHE A 340 -15.04 -14.11 -19.09
C PHE A 340 -16.32 -14.39 -18.27
N GLU A 341 -16.58 -13.59 -17.24
CA GLU A 341 -17.79 -13.72 -16.41
C GLU A 341 -19.09 -13.45 -17.19
N ALA A 342 -19.00 -12.59 -18.23
CA ALA A 342 -20.15 -12.25 -19.08
C ALA A 342 -20.31 -13.18 -20.30
N ASP A 343 -19.46 -14.21 -20.43
CA ASP A 343 -19.41 -15.13 -21.61
C ASP A 343 -19.28 -14.37 -22.94
N LEU A 344 -18.53 -13.26 -22.93
CA LEU A 344 -18.28 -12.43 -24.11
C LEU A 344 -17.03 -12.91 -24.85
N PRO A 345 -17.03 -12.94 -26.21
CA PRO A 345 -15.86 -13.31 -26.95
C PRO A 345 -14.75 -12.28 -26.77
N PHE A 346 -13.64 -12.71 -26.26
CA PHE A 346 -12.45 -11.88 -26.09
C PHE A 346 -11.28 -12.52 -26.83
N SER A 347 -10.57 -11.75 -27.68
CA SER A 347 -9.40 -12.26 -28.41
C SER A 347 -8.12 -11.99 -27.63
N PRO A 348 -7.35 -13.02 -27.23
CA PRO A 348 -6.11 -12.89 -26.48
C PRO A 348 -4.93 -12.30 -27.29
N SER A 349 -5.11 -11.97 -28.57
CA SER A 349 -4.02 -11.57 -29.48
C SER A 349 -3.17 -10.38 -28.97
N TRP A 350 -3.76 -9.50 -28.16
CA TRP A 350 -3.04 -8.39 -27.54
C TRP A 350 -2.24 -8.80 -26.30
N LEU A 351 -2.63 -9.87 -25.55
CA LEU A 351 -1.82 -10.42 -24.45
C LEU A 351 -0.46 -10.92 -24.96
N ALA A 352 -0.43 -11.53 -26.15
CA ALA A 352 0.80 -12.00 -26.77
C ALA A 352 1.75 -10.84 -27.17
N SER A 353 1.22 -9.66 -27.48
CA SER A 353 2.02 -8.47 -27.81
C SER A 353 2.65 -7.79 -26.59
N ILE A 354 2.16 -8.13 -25.37
CA ILE A 354 2.58 -7.48 -24.11
C ILE A 354 3.48 -8.42 -23.27
N ALA A 355 3.59 -9.71 -23.62
CA ALA A 355 4.42 -10.69 -22.94
C ALA A 355 5.77 -10.87 -23.66
N PRO A 356 6.87 -10.24 -23.21
CA PRO A 356 8.19 -10.70 -23.59
C PRO A 356 8.44 -12.06 -22.92
N SER A 357 8.98 -13.00 -23.70
CA SER A 357 9.39 -14.33 -23.22
C SER A 357 10.36 -14.21 -22.05
N PRO A 358 10.24 -15.04 -21.00
CA PRO A 358 11.16 -15.01 -19.86
C PRO A 358 12.58 -15.34 -20.34
N LYS A 359 13.52 -14.40 -20.16
CA LYS A 359 14.94 -14.69 -20.25
C LYS A 359 15.36 -15.33 -18.93
N LYS A 360 15.98 -16.51 -18.97
CA LYS A 360 16.59 -17.14 -17.80
C LYS A 360 17.63 -16.20 -17.20
N ASN A 361 17.40 -15.77 -15.97
CA ASN A 361 18.33 -14.95 -15.22
C ASN A 361 19.33 -15.87 -14.49
N GLU A 362 20.62 -15.55 -14.57
CA GLU A 362 21.63 -16.13 -13.69
C GLU A 362 21.48 -15.49 -12.29
N PRO A 363 21.48 -16.28 -11.19
CA PRO A 363 21.33 -15.75 -9.85
C PRO A 363 22.55 -14.92 -9.44
N LEU A 364 22.32 -13.83 -8.73
CA LEU A 364 23.37 -13.10 -8.03
C LEU A 364 23.99 -14.01 -6.96
N SER A 365 25.12 -14.63 -7.25
CA SER A 365 25.80 -15.54 -6.35
C SER A 365 26.46 -14.79 -5.18
N GLY A 366 26.06 -15.16 -3.98
CA GLY A 366 26.90 -15.14 -2.78
C GLY A 366 26.97 -13.84 -1.99
N VAL A 367 25.95 -13.59 -1.16
CA VAL A 367 26.12 -12.75 0.04
C VAL A 367 25.54 -13.49 1.23
N GLU A 368 26.40 -13.93 2.13
CA GLU A 368 26.02 -14.39 3.46
C GLU A 368 25.68 -13.16 4.30
N PHE A 369 24.48 -13.10 4.84
CA PHE A 369 24.02 -12.01 5.68
C PHE A 369 24.54 -12.20 7.12
N GLN A 370 25.20 -11.17 7.66
CA GLN A 370 25.38 -11.03 9.10
C GLN A 370 24.24 -10.19 9.68
N ASP A 371 23.58 -10.71 10.70
CA ASP A 371 22.35 -10.19 11.33
C ASP A 371 22.46 -8.81 12.01
N SER A 372 23.60 -8.13 11.97
CA SER A 372 23.88 -7.01 12.87
C SER A 372 23.57 -5.60 12.32
N ASP A 373 23.25 -5.44 11.00
CA ASP A 373 23.18 -4.09 10.38
C ASP A 373 21.79 -3.71 9.86
N ILE A 374 20.77 -4.50 10.12
CA ILE A 374 19.40 -4.24 9.66
C ILE A 374 18.55 -3.79 10.84
N SER A 375 18.20 -2.50 10.90
CA SER A 375 17.12 -2.06 11.77
C SER A 375 15.77 -2.43 11.14
N VAL A 376 15.43 -3.70 11.22
CA VAL A 376 14.11 -4.21 10.81
C VAL A 376 13.12 -3.79 11.90
N SER A 377 12.03 -3.15 11.53
CA SER A 377 10.93 -2.98 12.46
C SER A 377 10.27 -4.36 12.65
N ASP A 378 10.67 -5.07 13.71
CA ASP A 378 10.03 -6.31 14.16
C ASP A 378 8.62 -6.00 14.64
N TYR A 379 7.64 -6.17 13.77
CA TYR A 379 6.24 -5.97 14.12
C TYR A 379 5.33 -6.99 13.47
N ASP A 380 5.54 -8.25 13.82
CA ASP A 380 4.53 -9.32 13.78
C ASP A 380 4.84 -10.43 14.82
N SER A 381 5.75 -10.16 15.78
CA SER A 381 6.19 -11.20 16.73
C SER A 381 5.27 -11.41 17.93
N GLU A 382 4.26 -10.61 18.18
CA GLU A 382 3.32 -10.81 19.31
C GLU A 382 2.07 -11.63 18.97
N GLU A 383 1.77 -11.89 17.70
CA GLU A 383 0.66 -12.79 17.33
C GLU A 383 1.04 -14.29 17.31
N LEU A 384 2.33 -14.60 17.42
CA LEU A 384 2.83 -16.00 17.37
C LEU A 384 2.83 -16.73 18.72
N LEU A 385 2.40 -16.10 19.82
CA LEU A 385 2.39 -16.70 21.17
C LEU A 385 0.99 -16.84 21.81
N ARG A 386 -0.09 -16.77 21.05
CA ARG A 386 -1.43 -17.14 21.52
C ARG A 386 -2.04 -18.15 20.56
N ASP A 387 -1.91 -19.43 20.94
CA ASP A 387 -2.57 -20.67 20.52
C ASP A 387 -3.11 -20.78 19.08
#